data_a7f80e075208efb69f3f7ad7721bb233
#
_entry.id   a7f80e075208efb69f3f7ad7721bb233
#
_cell.length_a   1.000
_cell.length_b   1.000
_cell.length_c   1.000
_cell.angle_alpha   90.00
_cell.angle_beta   90.00
_cell.angle_gamma   90.00
#
_symmetry.space_group_name_H-M   'P 1'
#
loop_
_entity.id
_entity.type
_entity.pdbx_description
1 polymer ?
#
loop_
_entity_poly.entity_id
_entity_poly.type
_entity_poly.pdbx_seq_one_letter_code
_entity_poly.pdbx_strand_id
1 'polypeptide(L)'
;MDTWITIAFDSTQQAIYAEMLLEYAEVEIDTYPTPKEITAGCALSIQFPEQFLDKVKYVIMTEKVEIRGIFRKEGTGYIEIK
;
A
#
# COMPACT_ATOMS: atom_id res chain seq x y z
N MET A 1 7.95 11.12 14.43
CA MET A 1 7.39 9.78 14.42
C MET A 1 6.87 9.45 13.06
N ASP A 2 7.26 8.31 12.58
CA ASP A 2 6.89 7.94 11.22
C ASP A 2 5.53 7.30 11.20
N THR A 3 4.66 7.83 10.36
CA THR A 3 3.37 7.21 10.12
C THR A 3 3.52 6.26 8.93
N TRP A 4 3.01 5.05 9.09
CA TRP A 4 3.04 4.06 8.03
C TRP A 4 1.73 4.04 7.28
N ILE A 5 1.84 3.94 5.98
CA ILE A 5 0.69 3.89 5.07
C ILE A 5 0.57 2.45 4.57
N THR A 6 -0.65 1.97 4.44
CA THR A 6 -0.91 0.60 3.98
C THR A 6 -1.62 0.64 2.64
N ILE A 7 -1.11 -0.14 1.69
CA ILE A 7 -1.80 -0.36 0.42
C ILE A 7 -2.42 -1.75 0.46
N ALA A 8 -3.73 -1.81 0.25
CA ALA A 8 -4.44 -3.07 0.19
C ALA A 8 -4.72 -3.41 -1.28
N PHE A 9 -4.76 -4.70 -1.57
CA PHE A 9 -4.94 -5.20 -2.94
C PHE A 9 -6.06 -6.24 -2.97
N ASP A 10 -6.67 -6.40 -4.13
CA ASP A 10 -7.63 -7.49 -4.35
C ASP A 10 -7.01 -8.66 -5.09
N SER A 11 -5.80 -8.49 -5.61
CA SER A 11 -5.10 -9.50 -6.39
C SER A 11 -3.68 -9.64 -5.90
N THR A 12 -3.27 -10.89 -5.63
CA THR A 12 -1.89 -11.16 -5.24
C THR A 12 -0.91 -10.76 -6.33
N GLN A 13 -1.30 -10.93 -7.60
CA GLN A 13 -0.44 -10.53 -8.71
C GLN A 13 -0.18 -9.02 -8.69
N GLN A 14 -1.20 -8.24 -8.40
CA GLN A 14 -1.03 -6.79 -8.33
C GLN A 14 -0.18 -6.39 -7.14
N ALA A 15 -0.31 -7.09 -6.01
CA ALA A 15 0.52 -6.82 -4.85
C ALA A 15 1.99 -7.08 -5.15
N ILE A 16 2.30 -8.19 -5.81
CA ILE A 16 3.68 -8.54 -6.16
C ILE A 16 4.22 -7.53 -7.18
N TYR A 17 3.40 -7.14 -8.14
CA TYR A 17 3.79 -6.16 -9.14
C TYR A 17 4.13 -4.83 -8.48
N ALA A 18 3.28 -4.38 -7.56
CA ALA A 18 3.52 -3.14 -6.84
C ALA A 18 4.80 -3.21 -6.01
N GLU A 19 5.01 -4.34 -5.34
CA GLU A 19 6.22 -4.52 -4.54
C GLU A 19 7.46 -4.32 -5.40
N MET A 20 7.48 -4.97 -6.57
CA MET A 20 8.62 -4.87 -7.47
C MET A 20 8.82 -3.42 -7.94
N LEU A 21 7.74 -2.75 -8.32
CA LEU A 21 7.83 -1.38 -8.82
C LEU A 21 8.33 -0.42 -7.75
N LEU A 22 7.84 -0.57 -6.53
CA LEU A 22 8.22 0.34 -5.46
C LEU A 22 9.65 0.10 -5.03
N GLU A 23 10.11 -1.14 -5.01
CA GLU A 23 11.51 -1.43 -4.74
C GLU A 23 12.40 -0.84 -5.82
N TYR A 24 11.97 -0.95 -7.06
CA TYR A 24 12.73 -0.37 -8.17
C TYR A 24 12.80 1.14 -8.06
N ALA A 25 11.76 1.77 -7.54
CA ALA A 25 11.71 3.21 -7.33
C ALA A 25 12.43 3.63 -6.04
N GLU A 26 13.03 2.68 -5.35
CA GLU A 26 13.80 2.93 -4.12
C GLU A 26 12.93 3.47 -2.99
N VAL A 27 11.69 3.01 -2.94
CA VAL A 27 10.80 3.31 -1.83
C VAL A 27 10.97 2.22 -0.77
N GLU A 28 11.12 2.64 0.48
CA GLU A 28 11.20 1.69 1.58
C GLU A 28 9.83 1.06 1.79
N ILE A 29 9.74 -0.26 1.66
CA ILE A 29 8.46 -0.96 1.83
C ILE A 29 8.64 -2.21 2.68
N ASP A 30 7.54 -2.62 3.31
CA ASP A 30 7.42 -3.91 3.98
C ASP A 30 6.13 -4.56 3.56
N THR A 31 6.13 -5.90 3.47
CA THR A 31 4.90 -6.64 3.17
C THR A 31 4.32 -7.17 4.47
N TYR A 32 3.01 -7.06 4.60
CA TYR A 32 2.31 -7.45 5.81
C TYR A 32 1.01 -8.15 5.46
N PRO A 33 0.50 -9.00 6.34
CA PRO A 33 -0.86 -9.51 6.15
C PRO A 33 -1.84 -8.34 6.18
N THR A 34 -2.83 -8.39 5.30
CA THR A 34 -3.85 -7.34 5.27
C THR A 34 -4.60 -7.31 6.58
N PRO A 35 -4.69 -6.14 7.25
CA PRO A 35 -5.43 -6.05 8.51
C PRO A 35 -6.89 -6.41 8.31
N LYS A 36 -7.47 -7.06 9.31
CA LYS A 36 -8.88 -7.46 9.21
C LYS A 36 -9.82 -6.27 9.14
N GLU A 37 -9.36 -5.11 9.57
CA GLU A 37 -10.15 -3.87 9.48
C GLU A 37 -10.29 -3.38 8.04
N ILE A 38 -9.48 -3.90 7.13
CA ILE A 38 -9.52 -3.54 5.72
C ILE A 38 -10.07 -4.71 4.95
N THR A 39 -11.18 -4.49 4.27
CA THR A 39 -11.78 -5.54 3.44
C THR A 39 -11.11 -5.53 2.07
N ALA A 40 -10.44 -6.61 1.73
CA ALA A 40 -9.73 -6.72 0.46
C ALA A 40 -9.65 -8.18 0.05
N GLY A 41 -9.54 -8.41 -1.25
CA GLY A 41 -9.50 -9.76 -1.79
C GLY A 41 -8.18 -10.48 -1.58
N CYS A 42 -7.09 -9.72 -1.41
CA CYS A 42 -5.77 -10.29 -1.23
C CYS A 42 -5.35 -10.18 0.24
N ALA A 43 -4.75 -11.26 0.76
CA ALA A 43 -4.30 -11.27 2.15
C ALA A 43 -2.97 -10.53 2.33
N LEU A 44 -2.35 -10.06 1.25
CA LEU A 44 -1.06 -9.40 1.31
C LEU A 44 -1.23 -7.90 1.10
N SER A 45 -0.62 -7.11 1.98
CA SER A 45 -0.61 -5.65 1.88
C SER A 45 0.83 -5.16 1.92
N ILE A 46 1.02 -3.92 1.48
CA ILE A 46 2.33 -3.27 1.50
C ILE A 46 2.24 -2.06 2.41
N GLN A 47 3.26 -1.90 3.27
CA GLN A 47 3.36 -0.73 4.13
C GLN A 47 4.59 0.07 3.74
N PHE A 48 4.47 1.40 3.85
CA PHE A 48 5.58 2.30 3.57
C PHE A 48 5.44 3.55 4.42
N PRO A 49 6.56 4.27 4.67
CA PRO A 49 6.50 5.51 5.45
C PRO A 49 5.74 6.60 4.68
N GLU A 50 4.97 7.39 5.41
CA GLU A 50 4.11 8.41 4.80
C GLU A 50 4.89 9.40 3.93
N GLN A 51 6.16 9.62 4.23
CA GLN A 51 6.97 10.56 3.43
C GLN A 51 7.07 10.17 1.97
N PHE A 52 6.81 8.89 1.64
CA PHE A 52 6.85 8.42 0.26
C PHE A 52 5.47 8.41 -0.41
N LEU A 53 4.45 8.95 0.26
CA LEU A 53 3.08 8.83 -0.24
C LEU A 53 2.92 9.38 -1.66
N ASP A 54 3.45 10.57 -1.92
CA ASP A 54 3.31 11.16 -3.26
C ASP A 54 4.01 10.33 -4.31
N LYS A 55 5.21 9.84 -3.98
CA LYS A 55 5.97 9.01 -4.92
C LYS A 55 5.25 7.71 -5.21
N VAL A 56 4.69 7.09 -4.16
CA VAL A 56 3.96 5.84 -4.32
C VAL A 56 2.71 6.05 -5.17
N LYS A 57 1.96 7.13 -4.92
CA LYS A 57 0.79 7.43 -5.73
C LYS A 57 1.16 7.63 -7.19
N TYR A 58 2.28 8.30 -7.44
CA TYR A 58 2.74 8.53 -8.80
C TYR A 58 3.03 7.21 -9.52
N VAL A 59 3.74 6.30 -8.83
CA VAL A 59 4.09 5.01 -9.42
C VAL A 59 2.84 4.19 -9.71
N ILE A 60 1.91 4.15 -8.75
CA ILE A 60 0.68 3.37 -8.91
C ILE A 60 -0.12 3.89 -10.09
N MET A 61 -0.24 5.21 -10.21
CA MET A 61 -1.01 5.81 -11.30
C MET A 61 -0.32 5.60 -12.65
N THR A 62 0.99 5.84 -12.69
CA THR A 62 1.74 5.76 -13.94
C THR A 62 1.80 4.34 -14.47
N GLU A 63 1.99 3.37 -13.58
CA GLU A 63 2.12 1.98 -13.96
C GLU A 63 0.78 1.24 -13.94
N LYS A 64 -0.29 1.94 -13.65
CA LYS A 64 -1.66 1.41 -13.68
C LYS A 64 -1.81 0.18 -12.80
N VAL A 65 -1.25 0.24 -11.59
CA VAL A 65 -1.39 -0.84 -10.63
C VAL A 65 -2.80 -0.80 -10.06
N GLU A 66 -3.46 -1.95 -10.02
CA GLU A 66 -4.79 -2.04 -9.45
C GLU A 66 -4.67 -2.27 -7.95
N ILE A 67 -5.26 -1.39 -7.17
CA ILE A 67 -5.22 -1.48 -5.72
C ILE A 67 -6.65 -1.42 -5.18
N ARG A 68 -6.83 -1.97 -3.97
CA ARG A 68 -8.09 -1.83 -3.26
C ARG A 68 -8.21 -0.45 -2.67
N GLY A 69 -7.13 0.06 -2.13
CA GLY A 69 -7.10 1.37 -1.54
C GLY A 69 -5.81 1.63 -0.80
N ILE A 70 -5.63 2.88 -0.41
CA ILE A 70 -4.48 3.31 0.39
C ILE A 70 -5.04 3.80 1.72
N PHE A 71 -4.46 3.33 2.82
CA PHE A 71 -5.03 3.58 4.15
C PHE A 71 -3.95 4.10 5.09
N ARG A 72 -4.37 5.01 5.98
CA ARG A 72 -3.53 5.46 7.10
C ARG A 72 -4.08 4.86 8.37
N LYS A 73 -3.19 4.32 9.21
CA LYS A 73 -3.62 3.81 10.50
C LYS A 73 -3.91 4.97 11.45
N GLU A 74 -5.11 4.96 12.05
CA GLU A 74 -5.53 5.99 12.99
C GLU A 74 -6.05 5.27 14.23
N GLY A 75 -5.29 5.36 15.32
CA GLY A 75 -5.68 4.65 16.54
C GLY A 75 -5.74 3.16 16.29
N THR A 76 -6.90 2.56 16.50
CA THR A 76 -7.10 1.13 16.27
C THR A 76 -7.72 0.82 14.91
N GLY A 77 -8.01 1.85 14.11
CA GLY A 77 -8.64 1.65 12.82
C GLY A 77 -7.81 2.17 11.68
N TYR A 78 -8.42 2.21 10.50
CA TYR A 78 -7.77 2.65 9.28
C TYR A 78 -8.67 3.64 8.56
N ILE A 79 -8.08 4.69 7.99
CA ILE A 79 -8.80 5.70 7.23
C ILE A 79 -8.29 5.65 5.81
N GLU A 80 -9.21 5.54 4.85
CA GLU A 80 -8.83 5.49 3.45
C GLU A 80 -8.38 6.88 2.98
N ILE A 81 -7.27 6.92 2.27
CA ILE A 81 -6.71 8.15 1.72
C ILE A 81 -7.16 8.24 0.26
N LYS A 82 -7.76 9.37 -0.10
CA LYS A 82 -8.22 9.60 -1.47
C LYS A 82 -7.10 10.12 -2.36
#